data_b4b43e5425004907d7452c5e11b06a1c
#
_entry.id   b4b43e5425004907d7452c5e11b06a1c
#
_cell.length_a   1.000
_cell.length_b   1.000
_cell.length_c   1.000
_cell.angle_alpha   90.00
_cell.angle_beta   90.00
_cell.angle_gamma   90.00
#
_symmetry.space_group_name_H-M   'P 1'
#
loop_
_entity.id
_entity.type
_entity.pdbx_description
1 polymer ?
#
loop_
_entity_poly.entity_id
_entity_poly.type
_entity_poly.pdbx_seq_one_letter_code
_entity_poly.pdbx_strand_id
1 'polypeptide(L)'
;MAFQVKIHQIRAFVEVARQGSIRGASRMLNMSQPAQSKSIQELEEGLAAQLFFRRSKGVTLTDAGESFYQHASLILEELRAAQEDIRQRQGQLAGQINIGMGPVFPAV
;
A
#
# COMPACT_ATOMS: atom_id res chain seq x y z
N MET A 1 10.03 20.24 -8.45
CA MET A 1 10.29 19.16 -7.78
C MET A 1 9.19 18.21 -7.78
N ALA A 2 9.40 17.06 -7.99
CA ALA A 2 8.36 16.09 -8.13
C ALA A 2 7.97 15.53 -6.80
N PHE A 3 6.70 15.32 -6.59
CA PHE A 3 6.19 14.70 -5.41
C PHE A 3 6.45 13.22 -5.55
N GLN A 4 6.86 12.58 -4.49
CA GLN A 4 7.10 11.17 -4.53
C GLN A 4 6.09 10.46 -3.69
N VAL A 5 5.31 9.62 -4.29
CA VAL A 5 4.32 8.83 -3.60
C VAL A 5 5.03 7.69 -2.87
N LYS A 6 4.67 7.48 -1.62
CA LYS A 6 5.28 6.42 -0.83
C LYS A 6 4.33 5.24 -0.70
N ILE A 7 4.91 4.06 -0.57
CA ILE A 7 4.08 2.86 -0.48
C ILE A 7 3.10 2.91 0.67
N HIS A 8 3.51 3.44 1.82
CA HIS A 8 2.57 3.47 2.94
C HIS A 8 1.38 4.39 2.66
N GLN A 9 1.57 5.40 1.81
CA GLN A 9 0.46 6.27 1.42
C GLN A 9 -0.50 5.51 0.49
N ILE A 10 0.05 4.67 -0.38
CA ILE A 10 -0.78 3.87 -1.27
C ILE A 10 -1.57 2.86 -0.45
N ARG A 11 -0.95 2.22 0.54
CA ARG A 11 -1.65 1.28 1.39
C ARG A 11 -2.76 1.96 2.16
N ALA A 12 -2.47 3.14 2.71
CA ALA A 12 -3.47 3.89 3.45
C ALA A 12 -4.66 4.21 2.54
N PHE A 13 -4.37 4.68 1.34
CA PHE A 13 -5.41 5.06 0.41
C PHE A 13 -6.29 3.87 0.03
N VAL A 14 -5.67 2.75 -0.32
CA VAL A 14 -6.43 1.58 -0.76
C VAL A 14 -7.31 1.06 0.37
N GLU A 15 -6.77 1.06 1.59
CA GLU A 15 -7.56 0.52 2.71
C GLU A 15 -8.71 1.46 3.06
N VAL A 16 -8.50 2.77 3.00
CA VAL A 16 -9.58 3.72 3.25
C VAL A 16 -10.67 3.54 2.21
N ALA A 17 -10.29 3.33 0.96
CA ALA A 17 -11.26 3.10 -0.10
C ALA A 17 -12.05 1.81 0.14
N ARG A 18 -11.36 0.76 0.56
CA ARG A 18 -12.05 -0.51 0.80
C ARG A 18 -13.00 -0.44 1.97
N GLN A 19 -12.57 0.20 3.04
CA GLN A 19 -13.39 0.26 4.24
C GLN A 19 -14.46 1.33 4.16
N GLY A 20 -14.30 2.29 3.28
CA GLY A 20 -15.23 3.41 3.19
C GLY A 20 -15.11 4.34 4.37
N SER A 21 -14.06 4.23 5.15
CA SER A 21 -13.87 5.10 6.30
C SER A 21 -12.41 5.09 6.73
N ILE A 22 -11.98 6.23 7.24
CA ILE A 22 -10.62 6.34 7.75
C ILE A 22 -10.49 5.54 9.03
N ARG A 23 -11.55 5.50 9.83
CA ARG A 23 -11.51 4.75 11.07
C ARG A 23 -11.36 3.26 10.81
N GLY A 24 -12.14 2.73 9.85
CA GLY A 24 -12.03 1.32 9.52
C GLY A 24 -10.66 0.97 8.99
N ALA A 25 -10.10 1.84 8.15
CA ALA A 25 -8.77 1.59 7.62
C ALA A 25 -7.72 1.62 8.71
N SER A 26 -7.87 2.51 9.68
CA SER A 26 -6.93 2.61 10.78
C SER A 26 -6.90 1.31 11.57
N ARG A 27 -8.05 0.71 11.78
CA ARG A 27 -8.09 -0.56 12.48
C ARG A 27 -7.43 -1.67 11.68
N MET A 28 -7.70 -1.71 10.40
CA MET A 28 -7.15 -2.77 9.56
C MET A 28 -5.64 -2.68 9.43
N LEU A 29 -5.10 -1.47 9.42
CA LEU A 29 -3.67 -1.29 9.26
C LEU A 29 -2.96 -1.09 10.59
N ASN A 30 -3.70 -1.17 11.68
CA ASN A 30 -3.14 -1.00 13.01
C ASN A 30 -2.42 0.34 13.12
N MET A 31 -3.08 1.40 12.69
CA MET A 31 -2.54 2.73 12.73
C MET A 31 -3.52 3.63 13.44
N SER A 32 -3.06 4.78 13.93
CA SER A 32 -3.97 5.72 14.55
C SER A 32 -4.73 6.46 13.45
N GLN A 33 -5.90 6.96 13.78
CA GLN A 33 -6.66 7.74 12.82
C GLN A 33 -5.93 8.99 12.37
N PRO A 34 -5.29 9.74 13.25
CA PRO A 34 -4.54 10.91 12.79
C PRO A 34 -3.43 10.56 11.81
N ALA A 35 -2.76 9.43 12.02
CA ALA A 35 -1.70 9.03 11.10
C ALA A 35 -2.29 8.66 9.75
N GLN A 36 -3.43 7.97 9.77
CA GLN A 36 -4.09 7.57 8.54
C GLN A 36 -4.57 8.80 7.77
N SER A 37 -5.20 9.74 8.47
CA SER A 37 -5.66 10.98 7.85
C SER A 37 -4.51 11.76 7.26
N LYS A 38 -3.39 11.78 7.96
CA LYS A 38 -2.23 12.52 7.48
C LYS A 38 -1.69 11.90 6.19
N SER A 39 -1.63 10.57 6.14
CA SER A 39 -1.16 9.91 4.93
C SER A 39 -2.04 10.23 3.73
N ILE A 40 -3.36 10.23 3.93
CA ILE A 40 -4.27 10.56 2.84
C ILE A 40 -4.11 12.01 2.43
N GLN A 41 -4.01 12.91 3.41
CA GLN A 41 -3.89 14.32 3.08
C GLN A 41 -2.61 14.60 2.33
N GLU A 42 -1.51 14.01 2.74
CA GLU A 42 -0.24 14.20 2.06
C GLU A 42 -0.31 13.68 0.64
N LEU A 43 -0.97 12.55 0.45
CA LEU A 43 -1.11 11.98 -0.88
C LEU A 43 -1.93 12.91 -1.77
N GLU A 44 -3.04 13.41 -1.27
CA GLU A 44 -3.88 14.30 -2.05
C GLU A 44 -3.14 15.59 -2.38
N GLU A 45 -2.42 16.12 -1.43
CA GLU A 45 -1.66 17.34 -1.67
C GLU A 45 -0.56 17.12 -2.70
N GLY A 46 0.13 16.00 -2.57
CA GLY A 46 1.21 15.72 -3.50
C GLY A 46 0.73 15.49 -4.92
N LEU A 47 -0.42 14.85 -5.06
CA LEU A 47 -0.96 14.61 -6.38
C LEU A 47 -1.78 15.79 -6.88
N ALA A 48 -1.98 16.79 -6.04
CA ALA A 48 -2.80 17.96 -6.36
C ALA A 48 -4.18 17.52 -6.81
N ALA A 49 -4.75 16.55 -6.15
CA ALA A 49 -6.06 16.02 -6.51
C ALA A 49 -6.76 15.52 -5.27
N GLN A 50 -8.06 15.76 -5.20
CA GLN A 50 -8.83 15.22 -4.12
C GLN A 50 -9.24 13.82 -4.52
N LEU A 51 -8.94 12.86 -3.68
CA LEU A 51 -9.22 11.46 -3.98
C LEU A 51 -10.47 10.96 -3.29
N PHE A 52 -10.88 11.61 -2.21
CA PHE A 52 -12.07 11.22 -1.48
C PHE A 52 -13.01 12.38 -1.26
N PHE A 53 -14.32 12.08 -1.29
CA PHE A 53 -15.32 12.99 -0.77
C PHE A 53 -15.56 12.57 0.67
N ARG A 54 -15.60 13.53 1.58
CA ARG A 54 -15.86 13.22 2.96
C ARG A 54 -17.34 13.35 3.21
N ARG A 55 -17.95 12.35 3.81
CA ARG A 55 -19.36 12.37 4.09
C ARG A 55 -19.57 12.10 5.57
N SER A 56 -20.76 12.34 6.04
CA SER A 56 -21.04 12.16 7.45
C SER A 56 -20.85 10.71 7.87
N LYS A 57 -21.03 9.76 6.97
CA LYS A 57 -20.86 8.39 7.32
C LYS A 57 -19.70 7.73 6.64
N GLY A 58 -18.65 8.43 6.38
CA GLY A 58 -17.48 7.84 5.79
C GLY A 58 -16.98 8.62 4.60
N VAL A 59 -16.34 7.93 3.68
CA VAL A 59 -15.76 8.58 2.51
C VAL A 59 -16.12 7.79 1.27
N THR A 60 -16.16 8.48 0.14
CA THR A 60 -16.32 7.81 -1.14
C THR A 60 -15.28 8.38 -2.08
N LEU A 61 -14.97 7.65 -3.14
CA LEU A 61 -13.94 8.07 -4.06
C LEU A 61 -14.44 9.13 -5.03
N THR A 62 -13.58 10.08 -5.36
CA THR A 62 -13.84 11.00 -6.46
C THR A 62 -13.47 10.28 -7.75
N ASP A 63 -13.68 10.93 -8.91
CA ASP A 63 -13.24 10.34 -10.16
C ASP A 63 -11.74 10.11 -10.16
N ALA A 64 -10.98 11.09 -9.66
CA ALA A 64 -9.54 10.93 -9.55
C ALA A 64 -9.20 9.80 -8.61
N GLY A 65 -9.96 9.67 -7.53
CA GLY A 65 -9.74 8.60 -6.58
C GLY A 65 -10.02 7.24 -7.19
N GLU A 66 -11.06 7.12 -8.01
CA GLU A 66 -11.35 5.84 -8.65
C GLU A 66 -10.24 5.45 -9.61
N SER A 67 -9.74 6.41 -10.37
CA SER A 67 -8.64 6.13 -11.27
C SER A 67 -7.39 5.72 -10.49
N PHE A 68 -7.09 6.45 -9.45
CA PHE A 68 -5.91 6.15 -8.67
C PHE A 68 -6.05 4.80 -7.96
N TYR A 69 -7.27 4.46 -7.54
CA TYR A 69 -7.50 3.19 -6.87
C TYR A 69 -7.17 2.01 -7.78
N GLN A 70 -7.52 2.11 -9.05
CA GLN A 70 -7.22 1.02 -9.95
C GLN A 70 -5.72 0.82 -10.08
N HIS A 71 -4.96 1.91 -10.23
CA HIS A 71 -3.51 1.80 -10.32
C HIS A 71 -2.91 1.36 -8.99
N ALA A 72 -3.39 1.91 -7.90
CA ALA A 72 -2.84 1.60 -6.59
C ALA A 72 -3.04 0.14 -6.22
N SER A 73 -4.20 -0.41 -6.57
CA SER A 73 -4.47 -1.81 -6.29
C SER A 73 -3.52 -2.71 -7.05
N LEU A 74 -3.24 -2.37 -8.29
CA LEU A 74 -2.31 -3.16 -9.10
C LEU A 74 -0.90 -3.06 -8.56
N ILE A 75 -0.51 -1.86 -8.11
CA ILE A 75 0.82 -1.68 -7.55
C ILE A 75 1.00 -2.55 -6.30
N LEU A 76 0.01 -2.54 -5.42
CA LEU A 76 0.11 -3.34 -4.20
C LEU A 76 0.07 -4.83 -4.50
N GLU A 77 -0.73 -5.22 -5.47
CA GLU A 77 -0.79 -6.63 -5.84
C GLU A 77 0.53 -7.08 -6.45
N GLU A 78 1.13 -6.24 -7.27
CA GLU A 78 2.40 -6.58 -7.86
C GLU A 78 3.50 -6.65 -6.80
N LEU A 79 3.46 -5.76 -5.82
CA LEU A 79 4.43 -5.80 -4.75
C LEU A 79 4.27 -7.08 -3.93
N ARG A 80 3.02 -7.47 -3.66
CA ARG A 80 2.76 -8.70 -2.94
C ARG A 80 3.28 -9.90 -3.70
N ALA A 81 3.04 -9.91 -5.02
CA ALA A 81 3.48 -11.01 -5.86
C ALA A 81 5.01 -11.10 -5.89
N ALA A 82 5.66 -9.94 -5.94
CA ALA A 82 7.12 -9.92 -5.94
C ALA A 82 7.69 -10.48 -4.64
N GLN A 83 7.08 -10.10 -3.52
CA GLN A 83 7.54 -10.60 -2.23
C GLN A 83 7.31 -12.10 -2.12
N GLU A 84 6.19 -12.57 -2.63
CA GLU A 84 5.88 -13.99 -2.58
C GLU A 84 6.83 -14.79 -3.46
N ASP A 85 7.15 -14.24 -4.63
CA ASP A 85 8.08 -14.89 -5.53
C ASP A 85 9.45 -15.07 -4.87
N ILE A 86 9.93 -14.04 -4.19
CA ILE A 86 11.21 -14.12 -3.53
C ILE A 86 11.15 -15.13 -2.37
N ARG A 87 10.06 -15.14 -1.64
CA ARG A 87 9.93 -16.07 -0.56
C ARG A 87 9.95 -17.52 -1.05
N GLN A 88 9.28 -17.78 -2.16
CA GLN A 88 9.27 -19.10 -2.72
C GLN A 88 10.64 -19.51 -3.22
N ARG A 89 11.36 -18.58 -3.82
CA ARG A 89 12.69 -18.88 -4.30
C ARG A 89 13.63 -19.20 -3.14
N GLN A 90 13.46 -18.47 -2.05
CA GLN A 90 14.28 -18.74 -0.89
C GLN A 90 13.94 -20.07 -0.28
N GLY A 91 12.69 -20.43 -0.23
CA GLY A 91 12.29 -21.71 0.26
C GLY A 91 12.86 -22.83 -0.58
N GLN A 92 12.84 -22.69 -1.89
CA GLN A 92 13.41 -23.69 -2.74
C GLN A 92 14.90 -23.80 -2.54
N LEU A 93 15.56 -22.67 -2.43
CA LEU A 93 16.97 -22.72 -2.23
C LEU A 93 17.31 -23.35 -0.93
N ALA A 94 16.62 -23.02 0.10
CA ALA A 94 16.88 -23.61 1.39
C ALA A 94 16.65 -25.13 1.33
N GLY A 95 15.63 -25.53 0.61
CA GLY A 95 15.38 -26.93 0.50
C GLY A 95 16.45 -27.66 -0.27
N GLN A 96 16.99 -27.00 -1.24
CA GLN A 96 17.99 -27.65 -2.03
C GLN A 96 19.29 -27.65 -1.37
N ILE A 97 19.64 -26.71 -0.67
CA ILE A 97 20.87 -26.68 -0.13
C ILE A 97 20.95 -27.02 1.18
N ASN A 98 20.17 -27.43 1.78
CA ASN A 98 20.22 -27.74 3.08
C ASN A 98 21.60 -27.96 3.52
N ILE A 99 22.56 -27.51 2.96
CA ILE A 99 23.81 -27.75 3.42
C ILE A 99 24.33 -26.52 3.94
N GLY A 100 23.67 -25.74 4.23
CA GLY A 100 24.18 -24.68 4.84
C GLY A 100 24.80 -23.60 4.15
N MET A 101 24.87 -23.56 3.08
CA MET A 101 25.45 -22.64 2.46
C MET A 101 24.56 -21.60 2.33
N GLY A 102 24.25 -20.90 3.05
CA GLY A 102 23.35 -19.95 2.93
C GLY A 102 23.43 -19.22 1.73
N PRO A 103 22.43 -18.78 1.31
CA PRO A 103 22.42 -18.11 0.14
C PRO A 103 22.96 -16.86 0.37
N VAL A 104 23.63 -16.42 -0.32
CA VAL A 104 24.10 -15.36 -0.13
C VAL A 104 23.48 -14.44 -0.89
N PHE A 105 22.93 -13.53 -0.58
CA PHE A 105 22.36 -12.67 -1.32
C PHE A 105 23.12 -11.69 -1.57
N PRO A 106 23.32 -11.35 -2.65
CA PRO A 106 23.89 -10.29 -3.06
C PRO A 106 23.05 -9.33 -2.62
N ALA A 107 23.36 -8.57 -2.06
CA ALA A 107 22.60 -7.72 -1.66
C ALA A 107 22.05 -7.14 -2.71
N VAL A 108 21.58 -6.95 -3.25
CA VAL A 108 21.01 -6.35 -4.23
C VAL A 108 20.39 -5.56 -3.96
#